data_60f0ccff89a8e4ee74292e1ac0c37aea
#
_entry.id   60f0ccff89a8e4ee74292e1ac0c37aea
#
_cell.length_a   1.000
_cell.length_b   1.000
_cell.length_c   1.000
_cell.angle_alpha   90.00
_cell.angle_beta   90.00
_cell.angle_gamma   90.00
#
_symmetry.space_group_name_H-M   'P 1'
#
loop_
_entity.id
_entity.type
_entity.pdbx_description
1 polymer ?
#
loop_
_entity_poly.entity_id
_entity_poly.type
_entity_poly.pdbx_seq_one_letter_code
_entity_poly.pdbx_strand_id
1 'polypeptide(L)'
;EQTDEQTQEAVQEAENFVQTDNILENLKGKRDPEVILQEMSKLPFNMEDLKAYPVYVLSDQFEERSGAELLTEFYEQSKQGNLAQLLMVNYCYNEKWILSYAEFDGSTYYLLRGNIDAGTVEEDYKEMYFHSLNIIEKKEVDQGMSLIMIVFSNQENVSDEQAEQYVK
;
A
#
# COMPACT_ATOMS: atom_id res chain seq x y z
N GLU A 1 -32.28 -3.05 21.59
CA GLU A 1 -30.99 -3.82 21.59
C GLU A 1 -30.25 -3.74 20.25
N GLN A 2 -30.93 -3.67 19.08
CA GLN A 2 -30.28 -3.53 17.77
C GLN A 2 -29.66 -2.15 17.49
N THR A 3 -30.04 -1.11 18.21
CA THR A 3 -29.58 0.28 17.99
C THR A 3 -28.21 0.53 18.59
N ASP A 4 -27.82 -0.22 19.62
CA ASP A 4 -26.53 -0.02 20.31
C ASP A 4 -25.34 -0.66 19.54
N GLU A 5 -25.55 -1.81 18.89
CA GLU A 5 -24.50 -2.46 18.08
C GLU A 5 -24.16 -1.64 16.84
N GLN A 6 -25.15 -1.14 16.09
CA GLN A 6 -24.92 -0.29 14.92
C GLN A 6 -24.25 1.04 15.27
N THR A 7 -24.52 1.57 16.44
CA THR A 7 -23.88 2.80 16.92
C THR A 7 -22.43 2.54 17.33
N GLN A 8 -22.13 1.38 17.91
CA GLN A 8 -20.77 0.99 18.27
C GLN A 8 -19.92 0.69 17.05
N GLU A 9 -20.44 0.00 16.03
CA GLU A 9 -19.74 -0.22 14.77
C GLU A 9 -19.41 1.10 14.06
N ALA A 10 -20.36 2.02 13.94
CA ALA A 10 -20.14 3.31 13.30
C ALA A 10 -19.12 4.18 14.04
N VAL A 11 -19.06 4.11 15.37
CA VAL A 11 -18.07 4.81 16.18
C VAL A 11 -16.68 4.19 16.01
N GLN A 12 -16.60 2.86 15.95
CA GLN A 12 -15.36 2.13 15.75
C GLN A 12 -14.78 2.41 14.35
N GLU A 13 -15.64 2.42 13.30
CA GLU A 13 -15.22 2.78 11.94
C GLU A 13 -14.71 4.22 11.87
N ALA A 14 -15.37 5.16 12.53
CA ALA A 14 -14.96 6.56 12.56
C ALA A 14 -13.64 6.75 13.34
N GLU A 15 -13.44 6.05 14.45
CA GLU A 15 -12.19 6.08 15.21
C GLU A 15 -11.03 5.47 14.42
N ASN A 16 -11.26 4.36 13.72
CA ASN A 16 -10.27 3.72 12.88
C ASN A 16 -9.86 4.62 11.71
N PHE A 17 -10.81 5.26 11.02
CA PHE A 17 -10.53 6.20 9.94
C PHE A 17 -9.67 7.38 10.41
N VAL A 18 -10.01 8.00 11.55
CA VAL A 18 -9.22 9.08 12.15
C VAL A 18 -7.80 8.62 12.53
N GLN A 19 -7.63 7.37 12.97
CA GLN A 19 -6.33 6.84 13.38
C GLN A 19 -5.40 6.61 12.18
N THR A 20 -5.93 6.25 11.02
CA THR A 20 -5.13 5.98 9.81
C THR A 20 -4.74 7.26 9.06
N ASP A 21 -5.62 8.25 9.02
CA ASP A 21 -5.28 9.60 8.54
C ASP A 21 -4.09 10.16 9.34
N ASN A 22 -4.03 9.87 10.64
CA ASN A 22 -2.90 10.24 11.47
C ASN A 22 -1.61 9.49 11.09
N ILE A 23 -1.68 8.21 10.65
CA ILE A 23 -0.47 7.46 10.23
C ILE A 23 0.15 8.11 9.00
N LEU A 24 -0.60 8.38 7.95
CA LEU A 24 -0.09 9.01 6.74
C LEU A 24 0.45 10.42 6.99
N GLU A 25 -0.26 11.24 7.76
CA GLU A 25 0.23 12.56 8.15
C GLU A 25 1.51 12.47 9.00
N ASN A 26 1.60 11.50 9.90
CA ASN A 26 2.81 11.26 10.69
C ASN A 26 4.01 10.83 9.84
N LEU A 27 3.77 10.15 8.72
CA LEU A 27 4.80 9.64 7.81
C LEU A 27 5.22 10.65 6.75
N LYS A 28 4.45 11.69 6.52
CA LYS A 28 4.66 12.67 5.45
C LYS A 28 6.06 13.30 5.49
N GLY A 29 6.84 13.08 4.43
CA GLY A 29 8.20 13.57 4.31
C GLY A 29 9.21 12.91 5.23
N LYS A 30 8.82 11.87 5.95
CA LYS A 30 9.74 11.08 6.77
C LYS A 30 10.22 9.87 5.98
N ARG A 31 11.54 9.78 5.81
CA ARG A 31 12.19 8.66 5.12
C ARG A 31 13.12 7.93 6.07
N ASP A 32 12.63 7.71 7.29
CA ASP A 32 13.29 6.93 8.33
C ASP A 32 12.59 5.57 8.42
N PRO A 33 13.24 4.47 8.01
CA PRO A 33 12.62 3.15 7.99
C PRO A 33 12.07 2.69 9.34
N GLU A 34 12.79 2.95 10.42
CA GLU A 34 12.37 2.53 11.76
C GLU A 34 11.08 3.25 12.18
N VAL A 35 11.02 4.56 11.93
CA VAL A 35 9.82 5.36 12.22
C VAL A 35 8.64 4.89 11.37
N ILE A 36 8.85 4.65 10.06
CA ILE A 36 7.80 4.21 9.16
C ILE A 36 7.25 2.84 9.59
N LEU A 37 8.13 1.88 9.81
CA LEU A 37 7.72 0.52 10.20
C LEU A 37 7.04 0.50 11.58
N GLN A 38 7.49 1.34 12.50
CA GLN A 38 6.84 1.50 13.80
C GLN A 38 5.41 2.08 13.67
N GLU A 39 5.21 3.08 12.80
CA GLU A 39 3.86 3.60 12.55
C GLU A 39 2.98 2.55 11.86
N MET A 40 3.50 1.86 10.85
CA MET A 40 2.75 0.81 10.14
C MET A 40 2.42 -0.40 11.03
N SER A 41 3.23 -0.70 12.03
CA SER A 41 2.96 -1.79 12.99
C SER A 41 1.74 -1.55 13.90
N LYS A 42 1.18 -0.33 13.86
CA LYS A 42 -0.07 -0.01 14.56
C LYS A 42 -1.32 -0.44 13.78
N LEU A 43 -1.17 -0.83 12.50
CA LEU A 43 -2.27 -1.37 11.72
C LEU A 43 -2.76 -2.71 12.32
N PRO A 44 -4.04 -3.01 12.21
CA PRO A 44 -4.55 -4.32 12.63
C PRO A 44 -4.04 -5.41 11.69
N PHE A 45 -3.56 -6.54 12.27
CA PHE A 45 -3.08 -7.69 11.51
C PHE A 45 -4.19 -8.74 11.32
N ASN A 46 -5.32 -8.30 10.82
CA ASN A 46 -6.37 -9.18 10.33
C ASN A 46 -7.11 -8.52 9.14
N MET A 47 -7.57 -9.35 8.22
CA MET A 47 -8.12 -8.88 6.95
C MET A 47 -9.42 -8.09 7.09
N GLU A 48 -10.26 -8.43 8.06
CA GLU A 48 -11.56 -7.78 8.23
C GLU A 48 -11.39 -6.35 8.75
N ASP A 49 -10.53 -6.18 9.75
CA ASP A 49 -10.28 -4.86 10.32
C ASP A 49 -9.49 -3.96 9.36
N LEU A 50 -8.56 -4.53 8.55
CA LEU A 50 -7.82 -3.77 7.55
C LEU A 50 -8.69 -3.10 6.49
N LYS A 51 -9.87 -3.65 6.19
CA LYS A 51 -10.81 -3.06 5.22
C LYS A 51 -11.34 -1.68 5.65
N ALA A 52 -11.32 -1.41 6.96
CA ALA A 52 -11.75 -0.13 7.51
C ALA A 52 -10.67 0.96 7.44
N TYR A 53 -9.45 0.61 7.02
CA TYR A 53 -8.32 1.52 6.91
C TYR A 53 -8.05 1.91 5.45
N PRO A 54 -7.54 3.12 5.16
CA PRO A 54 -7.11 3.53 3.83
C PRO A 54 -5.79 2.85 3.45
N VAL A 55 -5.84 1.55 3.27
CA VAL A 55 -4.72 0.68 2.93
C VAL A 55 -5.09 -0.15 1.69
N TYR A 56 -4.18 -0.19 0.72
CA TYR A 56 -4.30 -1.11 -0.41
C TYR A 56 -3.91 -2.52 0.03
N VAL A 57 -4.87 -3.43 0.04
CA VAL A 57 -4.70 -4.79 0.57
C VAL A 57 -4.66 -5.81 -0.56
N LEU A 58 -3.59 -6.58 -0.59
CA LEU A 58 -3.36 -7.69 -1.51
C LEU A 58 -3.22 -9.01 -0.73
N SER A 59 -3.36 -10.15 -1.42
CA SER A 59 -2.98 -11.48 -0.92
C SER A 59 -1.87 -12.08 -1.74
N ASP A 60 -1.28 -13.20 -1.27
CA ASP A 60 -0.25 -13.97 -1.99
C ASP A 60 -0.66 -14.37 -3.40
N GLN A 61 -1.95 -14.53 -3.62
CA GLN A 61 -2.50 -14.88 -4.94
C GLN A 61 -2.67 -13.64 -5.82
N PHE A 62 -2.15 -12.50 -5.40
CA PHE A 62 -2.34 -11.21 -6.05
C PHE A 62 -3.83 -10.85 -6.22
N GLU A 63 -4.67 -11.41 -5.37
CA GLU A 63 -6.05 -11.02 -5.29
C GLU A 63 -6.17 -9.70 -4.55
N GLU A 64 -6.74 -8.71 -5.21
CA GLU A 64 -7.12 -7.46 -4.57
C GLU A 64 -8.21 -7.73 -3.54
N ARG A 65 -8.00 -7.23 -2.34
CA ARG A 65 -8.95 -7.38 -1.23
C ARG A 65 -9.70 -6.10 -0.91
N SER A 66 -9.02 -4.97 -0.99
CA SER A 66 -9.61 -3.63 -0.79
C SER A 66 -8.64 -2.52 -1.18
N GLY A 67 -9.17 -1.31 -1.44
CA GLY A 67 -8.38 -0.09 -1.56
C GLY A 67 -7.76 0.16 -2.94
N ALA A 68 -8.30 -0.42 -4.02
CA ALA A 68 -7.83 -0.17 -5.40
C ALA A 68 -7.82 1.30 -5.77
N GLU A 69 -8.81 2.04 -5.29
CA GLU A 69 -8.94 3.48 -5.49
C GLU A 69 -7.73 4.25 -4.93
N LEU A 70 -7.15 3.79 -3.82
CA LEU A 70 -5.98 4.42 -3.21
C LEU A 70 -4.74 4.30 -4.09
N LEU A 71 -4.55 3.14 -4.75
CA LEU A 71 -3.48 2.94 -5.72
C LEU A 71 -3.66 3.85 -6.93
N THR A 72 -4.90 3.95 -7.45
CA THR A 72 -5.22 4.81 -8.58
C THR A 72 -4.98 6.28 -8.22
N GLU A 73 -5.44 6.72 -7.05
CA GLU A 73 -5.22 8.07 -6.57
C GLU A 73 -3.74 8.40 -6.41
N PHE A 74 -2.97 7.53 -5.77
CA PHE A 74 -1.51 7.67 -5.63
C PHE A 74 -0.84 7.85 -6.99
N TYR A 75 -1.20 7.00 -7.97
CA TYR A 75 -0.65 7.08 -9.31
C TYR A 75 -0.99 8.39 -10.00
N GLU A 76 -2.25 8.80 -10.00
CA GLU A 76 -2.71 10.02 -10.65
C GLU A 76 -2.09 11.28 -10.03
N GLN A 77 -2.04 11.36 -8.70
CA GLN A 77 -1.42 12.48 -7.99
C GLN A 77 0.07 12.57 -8.30
N SER A 78 0.77 11.46 -8.27
CA SER A 78 2.20 11.43 -8.59
C SER A 78 2.50 11.82 -10.05
N LYS A 79 1.67 11.41 -11.01
CA LYS A 79 1.79 11.82 -12.43
C LYS A 79 1.55 13.31 -12.65
N GLN A 80 0.76 13.94 -11.80
CA GLN A 80 0.53 15.38 -11.81
C GLN A 80 1.67 16.17 -11.11
N GLY A 81 2.64 15.49 -10.52
CA GLY A 81 3.73 16.11 -9.76
C GLY A 81 3.33 16.50 -8.32
N ASN A 82 2.17 16.05 -7.86
CA ASN A 82 1.70 16.31 -6.50
C ASN A 82 2.31 15.31 -5.52
N LEU A 83 2.52 15.75 -4.28
CA LEU A 83 2.88 14.86 -3.19
C LEU A 83 1.78 13.79 -3.02
N ALA A 84 2.19 12.53 -2.94
CA ALA A 84 1.29 11.40 -2.78
C ALA A 84 1.88 10.34 -1.85
N GLN A 85 1.03 9.65 -1.12
CA GLN A 85 1.41 8.59 -0.19
C GLN A 85 0.49 7.39 -0.36
N LEU A 86 1.03 6.19 -0.17
CA LEU A 86 0.27 4.95 -0.26
C LEU A 86 0.79 3.93 0.76
N LEU A 87 -0.10 3.41 1.58
CA LEU A 87 0.15 2.22 2.39
C LEU A 87 -0.35 0.98 1.65
N MET A 88 0.48 -0.04 1.60
CA MET A 88 0.15 -1.32 0.99
C MET A 88 0.43 -2.46 1.97
N VAL A 89 -0.46 -3.41 2.01
CA VAL A 89 -0.32 -4.61 2.81
C VAL A 89 -0.52 -5.83 1.93
N ASN A 90 0.43 -6.74 1.95
CA ASN A 90 0.29 -8.04 1.31
C ASN A 90 0.26 -9.14 2.38
N TYR A 91 -0.83 -9.88 2.44
CA TYR A 91 -1.00 -11.01 3.34
C TYR A 91 -0.45 -12.28 2.70
N CYS A 92 0.49 -12.93 3.38
CA CYS A 92 1.13 -14.16 2.94
C CYS A 92 0.57 -15.40 3.67
N TYR A 93 0.50 -16.55 3.01
CA TYR A 93 -0.05 -17.81 3.54
C TYR A 93 0.61 -18.32 4.84
N ASN A 94 1.82 -17.90 5.10
CA ASN A 94 2.56 -18.26 6.31
C ASN A 94 2.32 -17.31 7.49
N GLU A 95 1.19 -16.61 7.49
CA GLU A 95 0.80 -15.61 8.49
C GLU A 95 1.74 -14.39 8.56
N LYS A 96 2.61 -14.23 7.58
CA LYS A 96 3.45 -13.05 7.44
C LYS A 96 2.75 -11.95 6.67
N TRP A 97 2.97 -10.73 7.12
CA TRP A 97 2.48 -9.53 6.48
C TRP A 97 3.65 -8.77 5.88
N ILE A 98 3.56 -8.47 4.61
CA ILE A 98 4.51 -7.59 3.95
C ILE A 98 3.88 -6.20 3.90
N LEU A 99 4.50 -5.27 4.61
CA LEU A 99 4.11 -3.87 4.59
C LEU A 99 4.94 -3.12 3.58
N SER A 100 4.31 -2.22 2.85
CA SER A 100 4.99 -1.31 1.96
C SER A 100 4.43 0.10 2.13
N TYR A 101 5.32 1.06 2.27
CA TYR A 101 5.00 2.47 2.25
C TYR A 101 5.62 3.08 0.99
N ALA A 102 4.81 3.72 0.18
CA ALA A 102 5.26 4.48 -0.98
C ALA A 102 4.97 5.97 -0.78
N GLU A 103 5.92 6.81 -1.13
CA GLU A 103 5.78 8.27 -1.14
C GLU A 103 6.36 8.82 -2.43
N PHE A 104 5.65 9.77 -3.04
CA PHE A 104 6.16 10.63 -4.09
C PHE A 104 6.27 12.06 -3.55
N ASP A 105 7.45 12.66 -3.62
CA ASP A 105 7.74 14.00 -3.08
C ASP A 105 7.59 15.15 -4.10
N GLY A 106 7.12 14.84 -5.28
CA GLY A 106 7.05 15.75 -6.43
C GLY A 106 8.20 15.54 -7.44
N SER A 107 9.20 14.72 -7.11
CA SER A 107 10.34 14.44 -7.98
C SER A 107 10.77 12.97 -8.00
N THR A 108 10.72 12.29 -6.86
CA THR A 108 11.18 10.91 -6.71
C THR A 108 10.18 10.08 -5.93
N TYR A 109 10.12 8.80 -6.26
CA TYR A 109 9.38 7.81 -5.48
C TYR A 109 10.33 7.19 -4.45
N TYR A 110 9.88 7.20 -3.22
CA TYR A 110 10.45 6.43 -2.12
C TYR A 110 9.58 5.21 -1.86
N LEU A 111 10.16 4.04 -1.70
CA LEU A 111 9.45 2.81 -1.35
C LEU A 111 10.20 2.12 -0.22
N LEU A 112 9.53 1.94 0.90
CA LEU A 112 9.99 1.07 1.99
C LEU A 112 9.15 -0.20 2.00
N ARG A 113 9.81 -1.35 2.09
CA ARG A 113 9.16 -2.65 2.24
C ARG A 113 9.77 -3.39 3.43
N GLY A 114 8.93 -3.82 4.34
CA GLY A 114 9.32 -4.61 5.51
C GLY A 114 8.35 -5.75 5.78
N ASN A 115 8.79 -6.70 6.58
CA ASN A 115 7.99 -7.83 7.02
C ASN A 115 7.53 -7.61 8.46
N ILE A 116 6.30 -8.04 8.74
CA ILE A 116 5.78 -8.11 10.10
C ILE A 116 5.32 -9.54 10.36
N ASP A 117 5.81 -10.11 11.43
CA ASP A 117 5.42 -11.42 11.93
C ASP A 117 4.74 -11.25 13.30
N ALA A 118 3.47 -11.68 13.40
CA ALA A 118 2.67 -11.59 14.63
C ALA A 118 2.72 -10.23 15.33
N GLY A 119 2.74 -9.13 14.56
CA GLY A 119 2.78 -7.75 15.10
C GLY A 119 4.19 -7.25 15.46
N THR A 120 5.23 -8.04 15.20
CA THR A 120 6.62 -7.63 15.41
C THR A 120 7.27 -7.28 14.07
N VAL A 121 7.86 -6.09 13.97
CA VAL A 121 8.63 -5.67 12.80
C VAL A 121 9.90 -6.50 12.73
N GLU A 122 10.11 -7.19 11.60
CA GLU A 122 11.38 -7.86 11.33
C GLU A 122 12.46 -6.81 10.97
N GLU A 123 13.72 -7.04 11.38
CA GLU A 123 14.84 -6.14 11.05
C GLU A 123 15.21 -6.15 9.56
N ASP A 124 14.63 -7.08 8.77
CA ASP A 124 14.88 -7.19 7.33
C ASP A 124 13.89 -6.31 6.55
N TYR A 125 14.30 -5.11 6.26
CA TYR A 125 13.56 -4.17 5.41
C TYR A 125 14.41 -3.69 4.24
N LYS A 126 13.73 -3.17 3.20
CA LYS A 126 14.38 -2.61 2.00
C LYS A 126 13.86 -1.21 1.71
N GLU A 127 14.80 -0.28 1.59
CA GLU A 127 14.54 1.06 1.06
C GLU A 127 14.92 1.12 -0.41
N MET A 128 14.07 1.75 -1.20
CA MET A 128 14.27 1.88 -2.64
C MET A 128 13.84 3.26 -3.09
N TYR A 129 14.55 3.81 -4.08
CA TYR A 129 14.26 5.10 -4.68
C TYR A 129 14.12 4.93 -6.18
N PHE A 130 13.11 5.57 -6.78
CA PHE A 130 12.81 5.43 -8.19
C PHE A 130 12.44 6.78 -8.81
N HIS A 131 12.58 6.88 -10.14
CA HIS A 131 12.26 8.08 -10.91
C HIS A 131 10.93 7.98 -11.64
N SER A 132 10.42 6.79 -11.88
CA SER A 132 9.13 6.60 -12.54
C SER A 132 8.32 5.47 -11.93
N LEU A 133 7.01 5.59 -12.10
CA LEU A 133 6.00 4.60 -11.72
C LEU A 133 5.07 4.36 -12.90
N ASN A 134 4.83 3.10 -13.21
CA ASN A 134 3.83 2.66 -14.17
C ASN A 134 2.92 1.62 -13.52
N ILE A 135 1.63 1.68 -13.83
CA ILE A 135 0.66 0.64 -13.47
C ILE A 135 0.29 -0.09 -14.76
N ILE A 136 0.52 -1.39 -14.78
CA ILE A 136 0.24 -2.24 -15.92
C ILE A 136 -0.87 -3.21 -15.56
N GLU A 137 -2.01 -3.10 -16.23
CA GLU A 137 -3.10 -4.03 -16.10
C GLU A 137 -2.99 -5.09 -17.21
N LYS A 138 -2.69 -6.33 -16.84
CA LYS A 138 -2.80 -7.48 -17.77
C LYS A 138 -4.17 -8.11 -17.62
N LYS A 139 -4.98 -7.96 -18.67
CA LYS A 139 -6.22 -8.70 -18.83
C LYS A 139 -5.88 -10.10 -19.35
N GLU A 140 -6.34 -11.13 -18.62
CA GLU A 140 -6.13 -12.55 -18.92
C GLU A 140 -4.71 -13.09 -18.67
N VAL A 141 -4.42 -13.31 -17.39
CA VAL A 141 -3.43 -14.30 -16.98
C VAL A 141 -4.22 -15.49 -16.48
N ASP A 142 -4.07 -16.61 -17.12
CA ASP A 142 -4.67 -17.93 -16.85
C ASP A 142 -5.97 -17.93 -15.99
N GLN A 143 -7.07 -18.49 -16.53
CA GLN A 143 -8.39 -18.61 -15.88
C GLN A 143 -9.21 -17.31 -15.70
N GLY A 144 -8.97 -16.26 -16.46
CA GLY A 144 -9.79 -15.04 -16.45
C GLY A 144 -9.47 -14.06 -15.31
N MET A 145 -8.35 -14.23 -14.63
CA MET A 145 -7.85 -13.27 -13.65
C MET A 145 -7.16 -12.11 -14.33
N SER A 146 -7.45 -10.88 -13.88
CA SER A 146 -6.67 -9.69 -14.22
C SER A 146 -5.54 -9.49 -13.21
N LEU A 147 -4.35 -9.17 -13.71
CA LEU A 147 -3.19 -8.87 -12.89
C LEU A 147 -2.87 -7.37 -13.00
N ILE A 148 -2.82 -6.69 -11.86
CA ILE A 148 -2.31 -5.33 -11.77
C ILE A 148 -0.86 -5.40 -11.29
N MET A 149 0.06 -4.83 -12.08
CA MET A 149 1.47 -4.75 -11.71
C MET A 149 1.88 -3.30 -11.51
N ILE A 150 2.52 -3.05 -10.38
CA ILE A 150 3.09 -1.76 -10.04
C ILE A 150 4.58 -1.84 -10.38
N VAL A 151 5.02 -1.06 -11.37
CA VAL A 151 6.40 -1.08 -11.86
C VAL A 151 7.08 0.24 -11.52
N PHE A 152 8.01 0.19 -10.57
CA PHE A 152 8.92 1.30 -10.28
C PHE A 152 10.19 1.16 -11.10
N SER A 153 10.71 2.26 -11.63
CA SER A 153 11.94 2.27 -12.44
C SER A 153 12.86 3.43 -12.09
N ASN A 154 14.16 3.18 -12.21
CA ASN A 154 15.20 4.21 -12.11
C ASN A 154 15.39 5.01 -13.40
N GLN A 155 14.70 4.64 -14.47
CA GLN A 155 14.70 5.40 -15.71
C GLN A 155 13.59 6.45 -15.67
N GLU A 156 13.90 7.65 -16.15
CA GLU A 156 12.91 8.69 -16.35
C GLU A 156 12.04 8.40 -17.57
N ASN A 157 10.77 8.75 -17.49
CA ASN A 157 9.83 8.69 -18.62
C ASN A 157 9.67 7.29 -19.26
N VAL A 158 9.63 6.24 -18.44
CA VAL A 158 9.34 4.88 -18.90
C VAL A 158 7.91 4.82 -19.42
N SER A 159 7.72 4.42 -20.67
CA SER A 159 6.38 4.14 -21.23
C SER A 159 5.82 2.81 -20.68
N ASP A 160 4.50 2.63 -20.76
CA ASP A 160 3.86 1.38 -20.34
C ASP A 160 4.39 0.18 -21.13
N GLU A 161 4.66 0.36 -22.43
CA GLU A 161 5.26 -0.69 -23.30
C GLU A 161 6.69 -1.07 -22.84
N GLN A 162 7.46 -0.10 -22.38
CA GLN A 162 8.78 -0.36 -21.81
C GLN A 162 8.68 -1.03 -20.44
N ALA A 163 7.76 -0.56 -19.59
CA ALA A 163 7.52 -1.15 -18.29
C ALA A 163 7.05 -2.61 -18.38
N GLU A 164 6.23 -2.96 -19.38
CA GLU A 164 5.83 -4.34 -19.66
C GLU A 164 7.01 -5.28 -19.93
N GLN A 165 8.12 -4.77 -20.45
CA GLN A 165 9.30 -5.59 -20.74
C GLN A 165 10.06 -6.01 -19.48
N TYR A 166 9.91 -5.28 -18.36
CA TYR A 166 10.52 -5.62 -17.09
C TYR A 166 9.79 -6.75 -16.34
N VAL A 167 8.63 -7.16 -16.83
CA VAL A 167 7.71 -8.09 -16.15
C VAL A 167 7.56 -9.42 -16.91
N LYS A 168 8.41 -9.66 -17.92
CA LYS A 168 8.41 -10.90 -18.71
C LYS A 168 9.29 -11.99 -18.11
#